data_6ab45972da92d96980f6059164b4772d
#
_entry.id   6ab45972da92d96980f6059164b4772d
#
_cell.length_a   1.000
_cell.length_b   1.000
_cell.length_c   1.000
_cell.angle_alpha   90.00
_cell.angle_beta   90.00
_cell.angle_gamma   90.00
#
_symmetry.space_group_name_H-M   'P 1'
#
loop_
_entity.id
_entity.type
_entity.pdbx_description
1 polymer ?
#
loop_
_entity_poly.entity_id
_entity_poly.type
_entity_poly.pdbx_seq_one_letter_code
_entity_poly.pdbx_strand_id
1 'polypeptide(L)'
;MAAPFKTFQEFLNYLDKLNFFHMDLSLSRMDRALEELQLKRPPFFVAQVCGTNGKGSTASFLASLLKEAGVTTGLYTSPHFVSPGERILVNGRPLGEDEWLEAALAAWQAEPRLTYFEILTVMALFLFRESGVQCAVMEAGLGARYDATTATAADLVCYAPIALDHTAILGPTLEAIADDKSYAIRTSAPVISAPQFPAAESVLRKRAESLHAPFTFASPVPEGTILGLAGDHQRMNAGTALAAFRKIRPWLALPEDPASEKRGLEKTFIPGRLQFVPEGTFPGEPAYLLDGAHNPHGMTSLVHYLGQGRPARGRGLFLPS
;
A
#
# COMPACT_ATOMS: atom_id res chain seq x y z
N MET A 1 -4.66 28.74 14.26
CA MET A 1 -3.23 29.13 14.25
C MET A 1 -2.75 29.11 12.81
N ALA A 2 -1.77 29.96 12.43
CA ALA A 2 -1.20 29.89 11.08
C ALA A 2 -0.34 28.63 10.94
N ALA A 3 -0.31 28.01 9.74
CA ALA A 3 0.55 26.86 9.46
C ALA A 3 2.03 27.24 9.62
N PRO A 4 2.89 26.32 10.09
CA PRO A 4 4.32 26.56 10.27
C PRO A 4 5.11 26.55 8.95
N PHE A 5 4.44 26.43 7.82
CA PHE A 5 5.02 26.39 6.47
C PHE A 5 4.13 27.15 5.48
N LYS A 6 4.75 27.77 4.48
CA LYS A 6 4.10 28.55 3.40
C LYS A 6 4.60 28.12 2.01
N THR A 7 5.63 27.33 1.95
CA THR A 7 6.20 26.78 0.71
C THR A 7 6.33 25.27 0.82
N PHE A 8 6.40 24.58 -0.31
CA PHE A 8 6.62 23.14 -0.36
C PHE A 8 7.89 22.72 0.39
N GLN A 9 9.00 23.46 0.22
CA GLN A 9 10.26 23.17 0.91
C GLN A 9 10.14 23.34 2.43
N GLU A 10 9.43 24.36 2.90
CA GLU A 10 9.14 24.54 4.33
C GLU A 10 8.27 23.40 4.88
N PHE A 11 7.33 22.90 4.08
CA PHE A 11 6.53 21.72 4.44
C PHE A 11 7.39 20.46 4.55
N LEU A 12 8.29 20.21 3.60
CA LEU A 12 9.23 19.07 3.71
C LEU A 12 10.08 19.19 4.98
N ASN A 13 10.61 20.37 5.28
CA ASN A 13 11.34 20.62 6.52
C ASN A 13 10.49 20.45 7.79
N TYR A 14 9.17 20.69 7.69
CA TYR A 14 8.23 20.40 8.78
C TYR A 14 8.02 18.89 8.94
N LEU A 15 7.82 18.16 7.84
CA LEU A 15 7.69 16.70 7.86
C LEU A 15 8.92 16.02 8.50
N ASP A 16 10.12 16.48 8.17
CA ASP A 16 11.37 15.92 8.72
C ASP A 16 11.49 16.11 10.24
N LYS A 17 10.82 17.14 10.79
CA LYS A 17 10.77 17.37 12.24
C LYS A 17 9.73 16.48 12.94
N LEU A 18 8.73 16.00 12.21
CA LEU A 18 7.81 15.01 12.74
C LEU A 18 8.54 13.67 12.81
N ASN A 19 8.60 13.08 14.03
CA ASN A 19 9.28 11.81 14.19
C ASN A 19 8.62 10.74 13.30
N PHE A 20 9.35 10.27 12.29
CA PHE A 20 8.91 9.28 11.31
C PHE A 20 8.38 7.98 11.95
N PHE A 21 8.95 7.59 13.09
CA PHE A 21 8.58 6.38 13.83
C PHE A 21 7.61 6.64 15.00
N HIS A 22 7.16 7.90 15.18
CA HIS A 22 6.21 8.17 16.24
C HIS A 22 4.81 7.68 15.85
N MET A 23 4.35 6.65 16.55
CA MET A 23 2.97 6.17 16.49
C MET A 23 2.23 6.62 17.75
N ASP A 24 1.10 7.24 17.55
CA ASP A 24 0.14 7.44 18.63
C ASP A 24 -1.02 6.43 18.44
N LEU A 25 -1.24 5.59 19.44
CA LEU A 25 -2.23 4.51 19.39
C LEU A 25 -3.66 5.06 19.56
N SER A 26 -4.04 6.02 18.69
CA SER A 26 -5.36 6.63 18.66
C SER A 26 -5.70 7.14 17.25
N LEU A 27 -6.91 6.90 16.81
CA LEU A 27 -7.42 7.46 15.55
C LEU A 27 -8.15 8.81 15.73
N SER A 28 -8.20 9.36 16.94
CA SER A 28 -9.00 10.56 17.23
C SER A 28 -8.57 11.80 16.45
N ARG A 29 -7.28 11.96 16.14
CA ARG A 29 -6.77 13.05 15.27
C ARG A 29 -7.21 12.84 13.83
N MET A 30 -7.06 11.62 13.33
CA MET A 30 -7.54 11.24 11.99
C MET A 30 -9.05 11.47 11.86
N ASP A 31 -9.83 11.05 12.86
CA ASP A 31 -11.28 11.26 12.87
C ASP A 31 -11.64 12.73 12.74
N ARG A 32 -11.00 13.62 13.54
CA ARG A 32 -11.23 15.09 13.46
C ARG A 32 -10.84 15.65 12.10
N ALA A 33 -9.64 15.31 11.60
CA ALA A 33 -9.17 15.81 10.31
C ALA A 33 -10.09 15.38 9.16
N LEU A 34 -10.50 14.10 9.16
CA LEU A 34 -11.36 13.56 8.10
C LEU A 34 -12.81 14.08 8.21
N GLU A 35 -13.31 14.38 9.40
CA GLU A 35 -14.61 15.03 9.60
C GLU A 35 -14.58 16.46 9.08
N GLU A 36 -13.58 17.26 9.44
CA GLU A 36 -13.42 18.63 9.00
C GLU A 36 -13.32 18.74 7.48
N LEU A 37 -12.56 17.84 6.85
CA LEU A 37 -12.37 17.80 5.40
C LEU A 37 -13.47 17.03 4.65
N GLN A 38 -14.48 16.47 5.35
CA GLN A 38 -15.55 15.64 4.78
C GLN A 38 -15.00 14.40 4.03
N LEU A 39 -13.89 13.81 4.54
CA LEU A 39 -13.20 12.68 3.94
C LEU A 39 -13.37 11.36 4.71
N LYS A 40 -14.22 11.33 5.73
CA LYS A 40 -14.52 10.09 6.47
C LYS A 40 -15.23 9.06 5.60
N ARG A 41 -16.00 9.52 4.62
CA ARG A 41 -16.58 8.77 3.51
C ARG A 41 -16.29 9.53 2.22
N PRO A 42 -15.14 9.32 1.61
CA PRO A 42 -14.76 10.05 0.42
C PRO A 42 -15.67 9.69 -0.78
N PRO A 43 -15.77 10.55 -1.79
CA PRO A 43 -16.65 10.33 -2.96
C PRO A 43 -16.07 9.35 -3.98
N PHE A 44 -15.20 8.46 -3.58
CA PHE A 44 -14.55 7.45 -4.40
C PHE A 44 -14.47 6.11 -3.67
N PHE A 45 -14.33 5.03 -4.42
CA PHE A 45 -14.15 3.69 -3.86
C PHE A 45 -12.79 3.57 -3.15
N VAL A 46 -12.76 3.00 -1.95
CA VAL A 46 -11.54 2.79 -1.17
C VAL A 46 -11.24 1.31 -1.04
N ALA A 47 -10.13 0.88 -1.63
CA ALA A 47 -9.55 -0.45 -1.44
C ALA A 47 -8.36 -0.36 -0.49
N GLN A 48 -8.47 -0.93 0.72
CA GLN A 48 -7.38 -0.97 1.68
C GLN A 48 -6.57 -2.25 1.52
N VAL A 49 -5.22 -2.14 1.54
CA VAL A 49 -4.31 -3.29 1.44
C VAL A 49 -3.51 -3.42 2.73
N CYS A 50 -3.76 -4.52 3.45
CA CYS A 50 -3.10 -4.89 4.71
C CYS A 50 -2.23 -6.13 4.54
N GLY A 51 -1.46 -6.48 5.56
CA GLY A 51 -0.60 -7.66 5.58
C GLY A 51 0.77 -7.37 6.20
N THR A 52 1.69 -8.32 6.12
CA THR A 52 3.09 -8.10 6.50
C THR A 52 3.94 -7.87 5.27
N ASN A 53 4.07 -8.85 4.41
CA ASN A 53 4.85 -8.77 3.18
C ASN A 53 3.96 -8.76 1.94
N GLY A 54 4.33 -7.96 0.93
CA GLY A 54 3.60 -7.88 -0.32
C GLY A 54 2.49 -6.83 -0.38
N LYS A 55 2.27 -6.02 0.67
CA LYS A 55 1.27 -4.94 0.68
C LYS A 55 1.46 -3.99 -0.50
N GLY A 56 2.62 -3.34 -0.60
CA GLY A 56 2.92 -2.38 -1.66
C GLY A 56 2.85 -3.02 -3.06
N SER A 57 3.34 -4.27 -3.22
CA SER A 57 3.22 -5.00 -4.50
C SER A 57 1.76 -5.25 -4.87
N THR A 58 0.93 -5.74 -3.92
CA THR A 58 -0.50 -5.97 -4.15
C THR A 58 -1.22 -4.66 -4.46
N ALA A 59 -0.93 -3.58 -3.73
CA ALA A 59 -1.51 -2.26 -3.96
C ALA A 59 -1.15 -1.73 -5.36
N SER A 60 0.11 -1.86 -5.77
CA SER A 60 0.56 -1.38 -7.08
C SER A 60 0.02 -2.22 -8.24
N PHE A 61 -0.09 -3.56 -8.09
CA PHE A 61 -0.79 -4.39 -9.08
C PHE A 61 -2.26 -3.96 -9.21
N LEU A 62 -2.95 -3.73 -8.09
CA LEU A 62 -4.35 -3.31 -8.10
C LEU A 62 -4.51 -1.93 -8.77
N ALA A 63 -3.67 -0.97 -8.42
CA ALA A 63 -3.69 0.36 -9.02
C ALA A 63 -3.39 0.32 -10.52
N SER A 64 -2.45 -0.52 -10.96
CA SER A 64 -2.13 -0.72 -12.37
C SER A 64 -3.30 -1.36 -13.15
N LEU A 65 -3.96 -2.37 -12.58
CA LEU A 65 -5.15 -3.02 -13.16
C LEU A 65 -6.29 -2.01 -13.35
N LEU A 66 -6.58 -1.20 -12.33
CA LEU A 66 -7.62 -0.16 -12.38
C LEU A 66 -7.29 0.89 -13.45
N LYS A 67 -6.05 1.38 -13.46
CA LYS A 67 -5.58 2.36 -14.46
C LYS A 67 -5.70 1.84 -15.88
N GLU A 68 -5.25 0.61 -16.16
CA GLU A 68 -5.31 0.01 -17.50
C GLU A 68 -6.76 -0.31 -17.93
N ALA A 69 -7.69 -0.41 -16.98
CA ALA A 69 -9.12 -0.47 -17.24
C ALA A 69 -9.79 0.91 -17.40
N GLY A 70 -9.01 2.01 -17.40
CA GLY A 70 -9.51 3.37 -17.63
C GLY A 70 -10.04 4.08 -16.38
N VAL A 71 -9.78 3.55 -15.17
CA VAL A 71 -10.20 4.16 -13.90
C VAL A 71 -9.20 5.23 -13.48
N THR A 72 -9.67 6.43 -13.15
CA THR A 72 -8.83 7.42 -12.46
C THR A 72 -8.49 6.91 -11.07
N THR A 73 -7.22 6.51 -10.87
CA THR A 73 -6.79 5.71 -9.72
C THR A 73 -5.84 6.49 -8.83
N GLY A 74 -6.14 6.55 -7.54
CA GLY A 74 -5.22 6.99 -6.49
C GLY A 74 -4.46 5.80 -5.93
N LEU A 75 -3.16 5.96 -5.67
CA LEU A 75 -2.33 4.97 -4.99
C LEU A 75 -1.58 5.64 -3.84
N TYR A 76 -1.79 5.13 -2.62
CA TYR A 76 -1.04 5.51 -1.43
C TYR A 76 -0.22 4.34 -0.92
N THR A 77 1.10 4.51 -0.84
CA THR A 77 2.06 3.47 -0.44
C THR A 77 3.06 3.97 0.59
N SER A 78 3.70 3.02 1.30
CA SER A 78 4.77 3.32 2.26
C SER A 78 5.74 2.13 2.43
N PRO A 79 7.02 2.42 2.80
CA PRO A 79 7.67 3.73 2.78
C PRO A 79 7.99 4.23 1.36
N HIS A 80 8.61 5.39 1.23
CA HIS A 80 9.25 5.86 -0.01
C HIS A 80 10.75 5.52 -0.01
N PHE A 81 11.40 5.60 -1.17
CA PHE A 81 12.84 5.37 -1.32
C PHE A 81 13.64 6.67 -1.33
N VAL A 82 13.19 7.67 -2.06
CA VAL A 82 13.91 8.94 -2.24
C VAL A 82 13.11 10.13 -1.73
N SER A 83 11.82 10.20 -2.05
CA SER A 83 10.99 11.38 -1.76
C SER A 83 9.59 11.01 -1.28
N PRO A 84 9.03 11.76 -0.31
CA PRO A 84 7.64 11.60 0.12
C PRO A 84 6.63 11.62 -1.04
N GLY A 85 6.95 12.30 -2.16
CA GLY A 85 6.11 12.34 -3.36
C GLY A 85 5.81 10.99 -3.98
N GLU A 86 6.67 9.98 -3.75
CA GLU A 86 6.44 8.60 -4.20
C GLU A 86 5.24 7.93 -3.53
N ARG A 87 4.83 8.42 -2.36
CA ARG A 87 3.76 7.80 -1.56
C ARG A 87 2.37 8.06 -2.08
N ILE A 88 2.16 9.17 -2.81
CA ILE A 88 0.85 9.62 -3.29
C ILE A 88 0.91 9.78 -4.80
N LEU A 89 0.28 8.86 -5.51
CA LEU A 89 0.26 8.86 -6.97
C LEU A 89 -1.18 8.91 -7.48
N VAL A 90 -1.40 9.69 -8.54
CA VAL A 90 -2.64 9.67 -9.32
C VAL A 90 -2.33 9.16 -10.72
N ASN A 91 -3.00 8.10 -11.14
CA ASN A 91 -2.73 7.40 -12.40
C ASN A 91 -1.25 7.02 -12.58
N GLY A 92 -0.57 6.66 -11.46
CA GLY A 92 0.84 6.28 -11.42
C GLY A 92 1.81 7.44 -11.64
N ARG A 93 1.39 8.69 -11.44
CA ARG A 93 2.23 9.90 -11.52
C ARG A 93 2.21 10.64 -10.19
N PRO A 94 3.36 11.14 -9.73
CA PRO A 94 3.41 12.04 -8.59
C PRO A 94 2.70 13.35 -8.92
N LEU A 95 2.23 14.02 -7.89
CA LEU A 95 1.57 15.32 -7.96
C LEU A 95 2.60 16.46 -7.83
N GLY A 96 2.21 17.66 -8.26
CA GLY A 96 3.08 18.84 -8.22
C GLY A 96 3.24 19.44 -6.81
N GLU A 97 4.24 20.31 -6.67
CA GLU A 97 4.57 20.95 -5.38
C GLU A 97 3.43 21.83 -4.86
N ASP A 98 2.72 22.53 -5.75
CA ASP A 98 1.58 23.38 -5.38
C ASP A 98 0.42 22.56 -4.84
N GLU A 99 0.08 21.42 -5.50
CA GLU A 99 -0.96 20.48 -5.03
C GLU A 99 -0.59 19.90 -3.67
N TRP A 100 0.67 19.53 -3.48
CA TRP A 100 1.20 19.03 -2.20
C TRP A 100 1.09 20.08 -1.09
N LEU A 101 1.45 21.34 -1.38
CA LEU A 101 1.37 22.43 -0.41
C LEU A 101 -0.08 22.72 -0.01
N GLU A 102 -1.00 22.73 -0.99
CA GLU A 102 -2.43 22.92 -0.73
C GLU A 102 -2.97 21.82 0.19
N ALA A 103 -2.68 20.55 -0.11
CA ALA A 103 -3.09 19.41 0.69
C ALA A 103 -2.49 19.44 2.11
N ALA A 104 -1.22 19.84 2.22
CA ALA A 104 -0.55 19.97 3.50
C ALA A 104 -1.17 21.07 4.38
N LEU A 105 -1.50 22.20 3.78
CA LEU A 105 -2.20 23.30 4.47
C LEU A 105 -3.59 22.89 4.92
N ALA A 106 -4.36 22.21 4.06
CA ALA A 106 -5.68 21.69 4.39
C ALA A 106 -5.62 20.68 5.55
N ALA A 107 -4.71 19.72 5.48
CA ALA A 107 -4.51 18.71 6.52
C ALA A 107 -4.11 19.34 7.87
N TRP A 108 -3.16 20.27 7.83
CA TRP A 108 -2.70 20.96 9.04
C TRP A 108 -3.79 21.86 9.64
N GLN A 109 -4.58 22.55 8.85
CA GLN A 109 -5.71 23.38 9.31
C GLN A 109 -6.79 22.52 9.98
N ALA A 110 -7.05 21.34 9.43
CA ALA A 110 -8.03 20.42 9.98
C ALA A 110 -7.58 19.82 11.33
N GLU A 111 -6.31 19.42 11.47
CA GLU A 111 -5.75 18.93 12.74
C GLU A 111 -4.22 19.16 12.80
N PRO A 112 -3.76 20.19 13.52
CA PRO A 112 -2.33 20.54 13.59
C PRO A 112 -1.42 19.52 14.28
N ARG A 113 -1.99 18.52 14.95
CA ARG A 113 -1.24 17.52 15.75
C ARG A 113 -1.11 16.19 15.05
N LEU A 114 -1.39 16.11 13.74
CA LEU A 114 -1.19 14.91 12.95
C LEU A 114 0.28 14.46 13.00
N THR A 115 0.50 13.17 13.19
CA THR A 115 1.82 12.55 13.07
C THR A 115 2.26 12.51 11.59
N TYR A 116 3.52 12.16 11.34
CA TYR A 116 4.07 12.04 9.98
C TYR A 116 3.20 11.19 9.04
N PHE A 117 2.79 10.01 9.49
CA PHE A 117 1.99 9.11 8.65
C PHE A 117 0.53 9.59 8.53
N GLU A 118 -0.02 10.17 9.59
CA GLU A 118 -1.39 10.69 9.60
C GLU A 118 -1.55 11.86 8.63
N ILE A 119 -0.64 12.85 8.64
CA ILE A 119 -0.73 14.00 7.74
C ILE A 119 -0.64 13.57 6.28
N LEU A 120 0.27 12.65 5.93
CA LEU A 120 0.38 12.13 4.57
C LEU A 120 -0.85 11.32 4.15
N THR A 121 -1.48 10.60 5.08
CA THR A 121 -2.72 9.87 4.81
C THR A 121 -3.89 10.81 4.53
N VAL A 122 -4.03 11.88 5.34
CA VAL A 122 -5.05 12.93 5.11
C VAL A 122 -4.81 13.64 3.79
N MET A 123 -3.55 14.01 3.49
CA MET A 123 -3.17 14.61 2.22
C MET A 123 -3.50 13.71 1.02
N ALA A 124 -3.23 12.40 1.12
CA ALA A 124 -3.56 11.45 0.07
C ALA A 124 -5.06 11.45 -0.25
N LEU A 125 -5.90 11.35 0.77
CA LEU A 125 -7.36 11.36 0.59
C LEU A 125 -7.86 12.71 0.03
N PHE A 126 -7.29 13.83 0.49
CA PHE A 126 -7.59 15.17 -0.03
C PHE A 126 -7.22 15.27 -1.52
N LEU A 127 -5.98 14.93 -1.88
CA LEU A 127 -5.47 14.98 -3.24
C LEU A 127 -6.24 14.07 -4.19
N PHE A 128 -6.65 12.89 -3.73
CA PHE A 128 -7.47 11.97 -4.52
C PHE A 128 -8.86 12.57 -4.82
N ARG A 129 -9.47 13.26 -3.85
CA ARG A 129 -10.72 13.97 -4.08
C ARG A 129 -10.56 15.10 -5.11
N GLU A 130 -9.57 15.96 -4.92
CA GLU A 130 -9.32 17.10 -5.82
C GLU A 130 -8.94 16.66 -7.25
N SER A 131 -8.27 15.50 -7.36
CA SER A 131 -7.91 14.91 -8.66
C SER A 131 -9.04 14.10 -9.32
N GLY A 132 -10.24 14.04 -8.73
CA GLY A 132 -11.36 13.28 -9.28
C GLY A 132 -11.10 11.77 -9.35
N VAL A 133 -10.36 11.22 -8.39
CA VAL A 133 -10.10 9.77 -8.30
C VAL A 133 -11.42 9.01 -8.15
N GLN A 134 -11.55 7.91 -8.89
CA GLN A 134 -12.71 7.01 -8.84
C GLN A 134 -12.48 5.83 -7.89
N CYS A 135 -11.23 5.39 -7.77
CA CYS A 135 -10.82 4.33 -6.86
C CYS A 135 -9.46 4.65 -6.24
N ALA A 136 -9.40 4.69 -4.91
CA ALA A 136 -8.16 4.83 -4.15
C ALA A 136 -7.72 3.48 -3.61
N VAL A 137 -6.45 3.14 -3.84
CA VAL A 137 -5.77 1.97 -3.25
C VAL A 137 -4.87 2.47 -2.14
N MET A 138 -5.19 2.08 -0.89
CA MET A 138 -4.55 2.58 0.32
C MET A 138 -3.77 1.46 1.00
N GLU A 139 -2.44 1.52 0.95
CA GLU A 139 -1.58 0.59 1.69
C GLU A 139 -1.52 0.97 3.17
N ALA A 140 -1.83 0.04 4.08
CA ALA A 140 -1.63 0.22 5.52
C ALA A 140 -0.13 0.30 5.86
N GLY A 141 0.24 1.27 6.69
CA GLY A 141 1.62 1.45 7.14
C GLY A 141 2.03 0.36 8.13
N LEU A 142 1.44 0.35 9.32
CA LEU A 142 1.75 -0.59 10.38
C LEU A 142 0.49 -1.08 11.10
N GLY A 143 0.30 -2.40 11.15
CA GLY A 143 -0.90 -2.97 11.77
C GLY A 143 -2.17 -2.65 10.98
N ALA A 144 -3.25 -2.33 11.67
CA ALA A 144 -4.47 -1.74 11.16
C ALA A 144 -5.34 -1.11 12.25
N ARG A 145 -5.25 -1.57 13.49
CA ARG A 145 -6.11 -1.09 14.59
C ARG A 145 -6.03 0.42 14.77
N TYR A 146 -4.82 0.95 14.72
CA TYR A 146 -4.52 2.37 14.88
C TYR A 146 -3.82 2.97 13.65
N ASP A 147 -3.84 2.24 12.52
CA ASP A 147 -3.26 2.73 11.28
C ASP A 147 -4.15 3.83 10.67
N ALA A 148 -3.55 4.93 10.24
CA ALA A 148 -4.27 6.09 9.74
C ALA A 148 -5.17 5.76 8.54
N THR A 149 -4.77 4.81 7.68
CA THR A 149 -5.58 4.40 6.52
C THR A 149 -6.89 3.72 6.93
N THR A 150 -6.95 3.17 8.16
CA THR A 150 -8.16 2.53 8.69
C THR A 150 -9.20 3.53 9.21
N ALA A 151 -8.83 4.80 9.39
CA ALA A 151 -9.78 5.85 9.81
C ALA A 151 -10.85 6.12 8.75
N THR A 152 -10.54 5.88 7.48
CA THR A 152 -11.50 5.88 6.37
C THR A 152 -12.06 4.47 6.19
N ALA A 153 -13.39 4.33 6.11
CA ALA A 153 -14.00 3.04 5.88
C ALA A 153 -13.67 2.54 4.48
N ALA A 154 -13.07 1.36 4.38
CA ALA A 154 -12.80 0.72 3.11
C ALA A 154 -14.07 0.04 2.55
N ASP A 155 -14.24 0.12 1.22
CA ASP A 155 -15.27 -0.60 0.47
C ASP A 155 -14.82 -2.02 0.10
N LEU A 156 -13.51 -2.27 0.16
CA LEU A 156 -12.89 -3.58 0.00
C LEU A 156 -11.59 -3.65 0.80
N VAL A 157 -11.33 -4.78 1.46
CA VAL A 157 -10.08 -5.02 2.19
C VAL A 157 -9.31 -6.17 1.53
N CYS A 158 -8.03 -5.93 1.24
CA CYS A 158 -7.11 -6.95 0.74
C CYS A 158 -6.10 -7.33 1.83
N TYR A 159 -5.84 -8.61 2.00
CA TYR A 159 -4.76 -9.11 2.85
C TYR A 159 -3.67 -9.79 2.02
N ALA A 160 -2.49 -9.19 1.99
CA ALA A 160 -1.26 -9.87 1.67
C ALA A 160 -0.87 -10.83 2.82
N PRO A 161 0.10 -11.75 2.64
CA PRO A 161 0.50 -12.68 3.69
C PRO A 161 0.87 -11.99 5.01
N ILE A 162 0.33 -12.50 6.12
CA ILE A 162 0.66 -12.08 7.49
C ILE A 162 1.76 -13.00 8.01
N ALA A 163 2.83 -12.42 8.55
CA ALA A 163 3.95 -13.10 9.14
C ALA A 163 4.43 -12.36 10.41
N LEU A 164 5.38 -12.94 11.15
CA LEU A 164 6.00 -12.28 12.30
C LEU A 164 6.81 -11.07 11.81
N ASP A 165 6.40 -9.90 12.27
CA ASP A 165 7.07 -8.63 12.04
C ASP A 165 6.59 -7.61 13.06
N HIS A 166 7.40 -6.60 13.37
CA HIS A 166 7.07 -5.55 14.34
C HIS A 166 6.54 -6.10 15.68
N THR A 167 7.09 -7.20 16.15
CA THR A 167 6.59 -7.94 17.32
C THR A 167 6.60 -7.13 18.61
N ALA A 168 7.48 -6.14 18.71
CA ALA A 168 7.52 -5.22 19.87
C ALA A 168 6.28 -4.30 19.95
N ILE A 169 5.57 -4.09 18.82
CA ILE A 169 4.40 -3.19 18.73
C ILE A 169 3.11 -3.98 18.59
N LEU A 170 3.08 -4.95 17.68
CA LEU A 170 1.88 -5.70 17.32
C LEU A 170 1.66 -6.96 18.17
N GLY A 171 2.66 -7.34 18.97
CA GLY A 171 2.63 -8.53 19.82
C GLY A 171 3.50 -9.66 19.30
N PRO A 172 3.87 -10.60 20.20
CA PRO A 172 4.91 -11.61 19.95
C PRO A 172 4.43 -12.82 19.13
N THR A 173 3.13 -12.93 18.84
CA THR A 173 2.58 -14.09 18.17
C THR A 173 1.88 -13.71 16.85
N LEU A 174 1.74 -14.69 15.97
CA LEU A 174 1.04 -14.51 14.69
C LEU A 174 -0.43 -14.13 14.90
N GLU A 175 -1.08 -14.71 15.91
CA GLU A 175 -2.45 -14.40 16.31
C GLU A 175 -2.60 -12.94 16.74
N ALA A 176 -1.67 -12.42 17.56
CA ALA A 176 -1.71 -11.04 18.02
C ALA A 176 -1.54 -10.06 16.83
N ILE A 177 -0.61 -10.36 15.93
CA ILE A 177 -0.39 -9.56 14.72
C ILE A 177 -1.63 -9.61 13.80
N ALA A 178 -2.23 -10.79 13.64
CA ALA A 178 -3.43 -10.96 12.83
C ALA A 178 -4.65 -10.27 13.49
N ASP A 179 -4.75 -10.30 14.81
CA ASP A 179 -5.81 -9.60 15.54
C ASP A 179 -5.74 -8.09 15.30
N ASP A 180 -4.57 -7.48 15.46
CA ASP A 180 -4.39 -6.06 15.15
C ASP A 180 -4.75 -5.76 13.68
N LYS A 181 -4.21 -6.53 12.73
CA LYS A 181 -4.48 -6.34 11.30
C LYS A 181 -5.95 -6.59 10.92
N SER A 182 -6.68 -7.41 11.68
CA SER A 182 -8.11 -7.68 11.46
C SER A 182 -8.99 -6.43 11.56
N TYR A 183 -8.50 -5.40 12.26
CA TYR A 183 -9.24 -4.13 12.42
C TYR A 183 -9.35 -3.29 11.13
N ALA A 184 -8.69 -3.69 10.04
CA ALA A 184 -9.00 -3.16 8.71
C ALA A 184 -10.42 -3.54 8.27
N ILE A 185 -10.95 -4.68 8.74
CA ILE A 185 -12.34 -5.08 8.51
C ILE A 185 -13.21 -4.33 9.52
N ARG A 186 -13.84 -3.24 9.08
CA ARG A 186 -14.69 -2.37 9.93
C ARG A 186 -16.17 -2.44 9.60
N THR A 187 -16.51 -2.95 8.43
CA THR A 187 -17.87 -3.01 7.89
C THR A 187 -18.12 -4.39 7.28
N SER A 188 -19.25 -4.58 6.64
CA SER A 188 -19.54 -5.76 5.82
C SER A 188 -18.87 -5.71 4.42
N ALA A 189 -17.88 -4.84 4.22
CA ALA A 189 -17.12 -4.77 2.97
C ALA A 189 -16.42 -6.11 2.67
N PRO A 190 -16.37 -6.54 1.40
CA PRO A 190 -15.75 -7.81 1.04
C PRO A 190 -14.25 -7.81 1.36
N VAL A 191 -13.77 -8.98 1.75
CA VAL A 191 -12.38 -9.27 2.09
C VAL A 191 -11.80 -10.24 1.06
N ILE A 192 -10.70 -9.83 0.43
CA ILE A 192 -9.89 -10.70 -0.44
C ILE A 192 -8.57 -10.98 0.27
N SER A 193 -8.23 -12.23 0.51
CA SER A 193 -7.02 -12.60 1.22
C SER A 193 -6.12 -13.51 0.39
N ALA A 194 -4.83 -13.26 0.38
CA ALA A 194 -3.85 -14.30 0.08
C ALA A 194 -4.02 -15.45 1.08
N PRO A 195 -3.59 -16.69 0.77
CA PRO A 195 -3.50 -17.76 1.76
C PRO A 195 -2.73 -17.30 2.99
N GLN A 196 -3.23 -17.69 4.16
CA GLN A 196 -2.65 -17.30 5.45
C GLN A 196 -2.22 -18.56 6.23
N PHE A 197 -1.33 -18.40 7.19
CA PHE A 197 -1.12 -19.43 8.20
C PHE A 197 -2.41 -19.66 8.98
N PRO A 198 -2.71 -20.90 9.42
CA PRO A 198 -4.00 -21.23 10.06
C PRO A 198 -4.39 -20.33 11.24
N ALA A 199 -3.39 -19.93 12.04
CA ALA A 199 -3.59 -19.03 13.17
C ALA A 199 -4.09 -17.64 12.72
N ALA A 200 -3.47 -17.05 11.70
CA ALA A 200 -3.87 -15.76 11.15
C ALA A 200 -5.21 -15.85 10.41
N GLU A 201 -5.43 -16.94 9.63
CA GLU A 201 -6.69 -17.18 8.93
C GLU A 201 -7.87 -17.23 9.91
N SER A 202 -7.75 -17.99 10.99
CA SER A 202 -8.80 -18.14 12.01
C SER A 202 -9.22 -16.77 12.57
N VAL A 203 -8.25 -15.90 12.89
CA VAL A 203 -8.54 -14.55 13.41
C VAL A 203 -9.24 -13.69 12.37
N LEU A 204 -8.75 -13.66 11.13
CA LEU A 204 -9.34 -12.84 10.07
C LEU A 204 -10.77 -13.29 9.73
N ARG A 205 -11.01 -14.60 9.62
CA ARG A 205 -12.36 -15.16 9.38
C ARG A 205 -13.33 -14.81 10.49
N LYS A 206 -12.93 -15.02 11.76
CA LYS A 206 -13.77 -14.68 12.91
C LYS A 206 -14.16 -13.20 12.90
N ARG A 207 -13.23 -12.31 12.55
CA ARG A 207 -13.51 -10.88 12.43
C ARG A 207 -14.48 -10.59 11.28
N ALA A 208 -14.25 -11.16 10.10
CA ALA A 208 -15.11 -10.99 8.94
C ALA A 208 -16.54 -11.51 9.23
N GLU A 209 -16.67 -12.70 9.81
CA GLU A 209 -17.96 -13.28 10.22
C GLU A 209 -18.71 -12.39 11.21
N SER A 210 -18.03 -11.82 12.21
CA SER A 210 -18.64 -10.91 13.19
C SER A 210 -19.22 -9.63 12.58
N LEU A 211 -18.77 -9.25 11.40
CA LEU A 211 -19.19 -8.06 10.65
C LEU A 211 -19.98 -8.41 9.38
N HIS A 212 -20.31 -9.68 9.19
CA HIS A 212 -20.98 -10.18 7.98
C HIS A 212 -20.25 -9.81 6.68
N ALA A 213 -18.92 -9.70 6.73
CA ALA A 213 -18.07 -9.39 5.59
C ALA A 213 -17.78 -10.67 4.78
N PRO A 214 -18.09 -10.72 3.48
CA PRO A 214 -17.73 -11.84 2.64
C PRO A 214 -16.22 -12.03 2.59
N PHE A 215 -15.71 -13.22 2.88
CA PHE A 215 -14.29 -13.55 2.91
C PHE A 215 -13.93 -14.54 1.82
N THR A 216 -13.01 -14.17 0.93
CA THR A 216 -12.59 -15.00 -0.21
C THR A 216 -11.07 -15.07 -0.27
N PHE A 217 -10.53 -16.29 -0.49
CA PHE A 217 -9.11 -16.44 -0.81
C PHE A 217 -8.85 -16.21 -2.28
N ALA A 218 -7.75 -15.50 -2.54
CA ALA A 218 -7.19 -15.38 -3.87
C ALA A 218 -6.29 -16.59 -4.20
N SER A 219 -6.16 -16.86 -5.49
CA SER A 219 -5.18 -17.83 -6.02
C SER A 219 -4.06 -17.08 -6.73
N PRO A 220 -2.83 -17.63 -6.78
CA PRO A 220 -1.77 -17.04 -7.57
C PRO A 220 -2.16 -17.02 -9.04
N VAL A 221 -1.67 -16.03 -9.79
CA VAL A 221 -1.84 -16.04 -11.25
C VAL A 221 -1.13 -17.25 -11.85
N PRO A 222 -1.61 -17.78 -13.00
CA PRO A 222 -1.04 -18.98 -13.66
C PRO A 222 0.45 -18.83 -13.96
N GLU A 223 1.16 -19.97 -14.02
CA GLU A 223 2.53 -20.02 -14.51
C GLU A 223 2.62 -19.48 -15.94
N GLY A 224 3.72 -18.80 -16.26
CA GLY A 224 3.89 -18.15 -17.55
C GLY A 224 3.19 -16.79 -17.69
N THR A 225 2.39 -16.35 -16.69
CA THR A 225 1.88 -14.96 -16.69
C THR A 225 3.05 -13.98 -16.56
N ILE A 226 3.15 -13.05 -17.52
CA ILE A 226 4.16 -12.00 -17.50
C ILE A 226 3.73 -10.96 -16.46
N LEU A 227 4.63 -10.66 -15.53
CA LEU A 227 4.45 -9.68 -14.47
C LEU A 227 5.52 -8.59 -14.58
N GLY A 228 5.15 -7.36 -14.26
CA GLY A 228 6.08 -6.24 -14.18
C GLY A 228 7.04 -6.31 -12.98
N LEU A 229 6.71 -7.12 -11.96
CA LEU A 229 7.55 -7.36 -10.78
C LEU A 229 8.12 -8.77 -10.81
N ALA A 230 9.42 -8.89 -10.52
CA ALA A 230 10.13 -10.16 -10.50
C ALA A 230 9.89 -10.95 -9.20
N GLY A 231 10.06 -12.29 -9.27
CA GLY A 231 9.98 -13.21 -8.14
C GLY A 231 8.66 -13.98 -8.06
N ASP A 232 8.74 -15.26 -7.68
CA ASP A 232 7.58 -16.17 -7.69
C ASP A 232 6.48 -15.75 -6.69
N HIS A 233 6.88 -15.12 -5.58
CA HIS A 233 5.94 -14.56 -4.61
C HIS A 233 5.06 -13.45 -5.20
N GLN A 234 5.48 -12.80 -6.27
CA GLN A 234 4.67 -11.77 -6.95
C GLN A 234 3.46 -12.37 -7.66
N ARG A 235 3.48 -13.66 -8.00
CA ARG A 235 2.30 -14.34 -8.56
C ARG A 235 1.12 -14.34 -7.58
N MET A 236 1.40 -14.47 -6.28
CA MET A 236 0.36 -14.41 -5.25
C MET A 236 -0.13 -12.96 -5.02
N ASN A 237 0.79 -11.99 -4.99
CA ASN A 237 0.44 -10.57 -4.86
C ASN A 237 -0.42 -10.12 -6.05
N ALA A 238 -0.03 -10.50 -7.28
CA ALA A 238 -0.79 -10.25 -8.50
C ALA A 238 -2.17 -10.94 -8.48
N GLY A 239 -2.23 -12.19 -8.01
CA GLY A 239 -3.48 -12.93 -7.87
C GLY A 239 -4.45 -12.29 -6.88
N THR A 240 -3.94 -11.81 -5.74
CA THR A 240 -4.74 -11.06 -4.75
C THR A 240 -5.27 -9.75 -5.34
N ALA A 241 -4.42 -9.00 -6.05
CA ALA A 241 -4.80 -7.78 -6.72
C ALA A 241 -5.84 -8.01 -7.83
N LEU A 242 -5.67 -9.07 -8.64
CA LEU A 242 -6.59 -9.43 -9.72
C LEU A 242 -7.96 -9.86 -9.16
N ALA A 243 -8.00 -10.63 -8.09
CA ALA A 243 -9.22 -11.00 -7.41
C ALA A 243 -9.95 -9.76 -6.85
N ALA A 244 -9.20 -8.82 -6.25
CA ALA A 244 -9.73 -7.55 -5.78
C ALA A 244 -10.27 -6.69 -6.93
N PHE A 245 -9.51 -6.54 -8.02
CA PHE A 245 -9.95 -5.81 -9.22
C PHE A 245 -11.26 -6.37 -9.77
N ARG A 246 -11.36 -7.68 -9.93
CA ARG A 246 -12.57 -8.35 -10.42
C ARG A 246 -13.76 -8.17 -9.48
N LYS A 247 -13.51 -8.02 -8.16
CA LYS A 247 -14.55 -7.70 -7.18
C LYS A 247 -15.00 -6.25 -7.25
N ILE A 248 -14.07 -5.31 -7.53
CA ILE A 248 -14.34 -3.86 -7.69
C ILE A 248 -15.05 -3.57 -9.02
N ARG A 249 -14.71 -4.27 -10.07
CA ARG A 249 -15.17 -4.04 -11.45
C ARG A 249 -16.68 -3.80 -11.58
N PRO A 250 -17.60 -4.61 -11.00
CA PRO A 250 -19.04 -4.35 -11.08
C PRO A 250 -19.46 -3.03 -10.40
N TRP A 251 -18.79 -2.62 -9.33
CA TRP A 251 -19.09 -1.38 -8.61
C TRP A 251 -18.76 -0.14 -9.43
N LEU A 252 -17.74 -0.23 -10.27
CA LEU A 252 -17.33 0.84 -11.18
C LEU A 252 -17.93 0.69 -12.59
N ALA A 253 -18.88 -0.26 -12.78
CA ALA A 253 -19.50 -0.57 -14.07
C ALA A 253 -18.49 -0.83 -15.20
N LEU A 254 -17.35 -1.43 -14.89
CA LEU A 254 -16.31 -1.72 -15.88
C LEU A 254 -16.63 -3.02 -16.65
N PRO A 255 -16.38 -3.06 -17.97
CA PRO A 255 -16.53 -4.28 -18.76
C PRO A 255 -15.49 -5.33 -18.41
N GLU A 256 -15.73 -6.57 -18.82
CA GLU A 256 -14.69 -7.60 -18.86
C GLU A 256 -13.73 -7.31 -20.00
N ASP A 257 -12.46 -7.07 -19.67
CA ASP A 257 -11.37 -6.87 -20.63
C ASP A 257 -10.11 -7.61 -20.19
N PRO A 258 -9.94 -8.89 -20.61
CA PRO A 258 -8.74 -9.65 -20.30
C PRO A 258 -7.45 -8.99 -20.81
N ALA A 259 -7.52 -8.18 -21.85
CA ALA A 259 -6.36 -7.48 -22.37
C ALA A 259 -5.92 -6.35 -21.44
N SER A 260 -6.85 -5.62 -20.84
CA SER A 260 -6.51 -4.62 -19.79
C SER A 260 -5.95 -5.28 -18.53
N GLU A 261 -6.52 -6.42 -18.09
CA GLU A 261 -5.99 -7.19 -16.97
C GLU A 261 -4.52 -7.61 -17.23
N LYS A 262 -4.25 -8.15 -18.43
CA LYS A 262 -2.89 -8.51 -18.83
C LYS A 262 -1.95 -7.31 -18.80
N ARG A 263 -2.31 -6.20 -19.43
CA ARG A 263 -1.50 -4.97 -19.43
C ARG A 263 -1.26 -4.44 -18.01
N GLY A 264 -2.27 -4.48 -17.15
CA GLY A 264 -2.17 -4.05 -15.76
C GLY A 264 -1.13 -4.87 -14.99
N LEU A 265 -1.10 -6.18 -15.16
CA LEU A 265 -0.11 -7.05 -14.53
C LEU A 265 1.31 -6.83 -15.10
N GLU A 266 1.45 -6.67 -16.40
CA GLU A 266 2.74 -6.48 -17.09
C GLU A 266 3.38 -5.11 -16.79
N LYS A 267 2.58 -4.04 -16.67
CA LYS A 267 3.06 -2.67 -16.48
C LYS A 267 3.28 -2.27 -15.03
N THR A 268 2.97 -3.13 -14.07
CA THR A 268 3.19 -2.83 -12.65
C THR A 268 4.68 -2.66 -12.37
N PHE A 269 5.04 -1.56 -11.74
CA PHE A 269 6.40 -1.26 -11.33
C PHE A 269 6.45 -0.65 -9.94
N ILE A 270 7.43 -1.10 -9.15
CA ILE A 270 7.80 -0.51 -7.85
C ILE A 270 9.32 -0.56 -7.77
N PRO A 271 10.00 0.54 -7.44
CA PRO A 271 11.43 0.52 -7.14
C PRO A 271 11.76 -0.48 -6.01
N GLY A 272 12.94 -1.11 -6.06
CA GLY A 272 13.45 -1.94 -4.98
C GLY A 272 12.64 -3.21 -4.66
N ARG A 273 11.95 -3.79 -5.64
CA ARG A 273 11.32 -5.12 -5.53
C ARG A 273 11.92 -6.07 -6.56
N LEU A 274 13.03 -6.74 -6.18
CA LEU A 274 13.87 -7.53 -7.07
C LEU A 274 14.18 -6.78 -8.38
N GLN A 275 14.40 -5.49 -8.25
CA GLN A 275 14.68 -4.60 -9.38
C GLN A 275 16.10 -4.81 -9.86
N PHE A 276 16.22 -5.32 -11.08
CA PHE A 276 17.52 -5.44 -11.75
C PHE A 276 17.88 -4.13 -12.45
N VAL A 277 19.03 -3.56 -12.09
CA VAL A 277 19.63 -2.40 -12.75
C VAL A 277 20.82 -2.91 -13.55
N PRO A 278 20.79 -2.86 -14.90
CA PRO A 278 21.86 -3.38 -15.75
C PRO A 278 23.18 -2.64 -15.54
N GLU A 279 24.30 -3.36 -15.80
CA GLU A 279 25.62 -2.75 -15.92
C GLU A 279 25.61 -1.63 -16.96
N GLY A 280 26.29 -0.52 -16.65
CA GLY A 280 26.35 0.65 -17.52
C GLY A 280 25.13 1.57 -17.48
N THR A 281 24.12 1.28 -16.65
CA THR A 281 23.01 2.23 -16.38
C THR A 281 23.58 3.54 -15.80
N PHE A 282 24.60 3.42 -14.94
CA PHE A 282 25.41 4.55 -14.47
C PHE A 282 26.86 4.36 -14.90
N PRO A 283 27.58 5.41 -15.34
CA PRO A 283 28.94 5.28 -15.82
C PRO A 283 29.89 4.64 -14.80
N GLY A 284 30.52 3.52 -15.18
CA GLY A 284 31.49 2.80 -14.36
C GLY A 284 30.91 1.94 -13.24
N GLU A 285 29.59 1.84 -13.14
CA GLU A 285 28.92 1.04 -12.11
C GLU A 285 28.55 -0.36 -12.61
N PRO A 286 28.68 -1.40 -11.76
CA PRO A 286 28.25 -2.75 -12.09
C PRO A 286 26.73 -2.87 -12.14
N ALA A 287 26.23 -4.03 -12.53
CA ALA A 287 24.80 -4.35 -12.38
C ALA A 287 24.41 -4.50 -10.90
N TYR A 288 23.20 -4.06 -10.55
CA TYR A 288 22.63 -4.15 -9.20
C TYR A 288 21.32 -4.93 -9.19
N LEU A 289 21.05 -5.61 -8.09
CA LEU A 289 19.72 -6.09 -7.74
C LEU A 289 19.29 -5.34 -6.47
N LEU A 290 18.23 -4.54 -6.59
CA LEU A 290 17.66 -3.76 -5.49
C LEU A 290 16.45 -4.50 -4.94
N ASP A 291 16.46 -4.77 -3.63
CA ASP A 291 15.31 -5.37 -2.93
C ASP A 291 15.16 -4.82 -1.51
N GLY A 292 13.91 -4.63 -1.09
CA GLY A 292 13.54 -4.12 0.23
C GLY A 292 13.28 -5.20 1.29
N ALA A 293 13.78 -6.43 1.12
CA ALA A 293 13.64 -7.50 2.11
C ALA A 293 14.40 -7.13 3.40
N HIS A 294 13.69 -7.08 4.53
CA HIS A 294 14.22 -6.68 5.84
C HIS A 294 13.74 -7.56 7.01
N ASN A 295 12.94 -8.59 6.73
CA ASN A 295 12.49 -9.56 7.72
C ASN A 295 12.73 -11.00 7.22
N PRO A 296 12.66 -12.03 8.09
CA PRO A 296 12.97 -13.42 7.69
C PRO A 296 12.15 -13.94 6.51
N HIS A 297 10.86 -13.60 6.46
CA HIS A 297 9.98 -14.02 5.37
C HIS A 297 10.36 -13.36 4.02
N GLY A 298 10.67 -12.06 4.01
CA GLY A 298 11.16 -11.35 2.83
C GLY A 298 12.52 -11.88 2.36
N MET A 299 13.45 -12.10 3.30
CA MET A 299 14.78 -12.68 3.00
C MET A 299 14.68 -14.08 2.39
N THR A 300 13.74 -14.92 2.83
CA THR A 300 13.50 -16.24 2.23
C THR A 300 13.12 -16.10 0.75
N SER A 301 12.27 -15.16 0.40
CA SER A 301 11.87 -14.90 -1.00
C SER A 301 13.05 -14.42 -1.85
N LEU A 302 13.90 -13.53 -1.32
CA LEU A 302 15.10 -13.05 -1.99
C LEU A 302 16.12 -14.18 -2.23
N VAL A 303 16.41 -14.99 -1.20
CA VAL A 303 17.33 -16.13 -1.30
C VAL A 303 16.81 -17.15 -2.32
N HIS A 304 15.52 -17.45 -2.31
CA HIS A 304 14.92 -18.35 -3.30
C HIS A 304 15.10 -17.84 -4.74
N TYR A 305 14.85 -16.54 -4.96
CA TYR A 305 15.05 -15.91 -6.27
C TYR A 305 16.51 -16.01 -6.76
N LEU A 306 17.47 -15.73 -5.88
CA LEU A 306 18.90 -15.81 -6.19
C LEU A 306 19.34 -17.25 -6.48
N GLY A 307 18.77 -18.24 -5.77
CA GLY A 307 19.07 -19.66 -5.95
C GLY A 307 18.58 -20.26 -7.28
N GLN A 308 17.66 -19.58 -7.98
CA GLN A 308 17.15 -20.01 -9.28
C GLN A 308 18.10 -19.72 -10.47
N GLY A 309 19.34 -19.27 -10.22
CA GLY A 309 20.34 -19.02 -11.26
C GLY A 309 19.99 -17.85 -12.20
N ARG A 310 19.04 -17.01 -11.83
CA ARG A 310 18.72 -15.77 -12.54
C ARG A 310 19.88 -14.76 -12.38
N PRO A 311 20.13 -13.85 -13.33
CA PRO A 311 21.40 -13.13 -13.43
C PRO A 311 21.66 -12.24 -12.21
N ALA A 312 22.34 -12.80 -11.22
CA ALA A 312 22.93 -12.08 -10.10
C ALA A 312 24.45 -12.03 -10.26
N ARG A 313 24.94 -11.55 -11.39
CA ARG A 313 26.33 -11.15 -11.53
C ARG A 313 26.44 -9.68 -11.10
N GLY A 314 26.40 -9.44 -9.79
CA GLY A 314 26.55 -8.12 -9.21
C GLY A 314 26.87 -8.22 -7.72
N ARG A 315 27.47 -7.18 -7.16
CA ARG A 315 27.67 -7.05 -5.71
C ARG A 315 26.33 -6.66 -5.05
N GLY A 316 25.89 -7.43 -4.06
CA GLY A 316 24.75 -7.05 -3.23
C GLY A 316 25.11 -5.87 -2.32
N LEU A 317 24.36 -4.79 -2.37
CA LEU A 317 24.42 -3.71 -1.39
C LEU A 317 23.25 -3.88 -0.42
N PHE A 318 23.54 -4.13 0.85
CA PHE A 318 22.53 -4.12 1.91
C PHE A 318 22.52 -2.71 2.53
N LEU A 319 21.40 -2.03 2.42
CA LEU A 319 21.16 -0.80 3.19
C LEU A 319 20.43 -1.20 4.47
N PRO A 320 20.96 -0.86 5.66
CA PRO A 320 20.24 -1.08 6.91
C PRO A 320 18.96 -0.24 6.92
N SER A 321 17.87 -0.84 7.38
CA SER A 321 16.56 -0.20 7.61
C SER A 321 16.58 0.73 8.82
#